data_206f62549c6329b856430374ee579e21
#
_entry.id   206f62549c6329b856430374ee579e21
#
_cell.length_a   1.000
_cell.length_b   1.000
_cell.length_c   1.000
_cell.angle_alpha   90.00
_cell.angle_beta   90.00
_cell.angle_gamma   90.00
#
_symmetry.space_group_name_H-M   'P 1'
#
loop_
_entity.id
_entity.type
_entity.pdbx_description
1 polymer ?
#
loop_
_entity_poly.entity_id
_entity_poly.type
_entity_poly.pdbx_seq_one_letter_code
_entity_poly.pdbx_strand_id
1 'polypeptide(L)'
;GEFVDRIKGLSYEDIAQKGGGILNSAKALADLSEDTLFERSYARLEKIIESGTGALEIKSGYGLSVDSELKILRVIKRIKEKSPIEIKATFLGAHAFPVQYKNDHEGYINEIISDMLPVIAKENLADYIDVCCERNYFSVDEMERILKAGKKIGLIPKVHVNQFSTMGGVRAAIDLGALSVDHLEELNQADIDALEGSMCMPTFLPGCSHFLGIPFGDARALIEKNIPFALASDYNPGSTPCYNMSQIWSLACIKMKLTPEEALNALTINAAYAMGLQHSHGKISLGSTSPIILTKSIPSLEYIPYSFGEQLVQRVFTKS
;
A
#
# COMPACT_ATOMS: atom_id res chain seq x y z
N GLY A 1 -22.22 -2.59 -9.25
CA GLY A 1 -22.53 -4.02 -9.22
C GLY A 1 -21.77 -4.73 -8.13
N GLU A 2 -20.43 -4.81 -8.22
CA GLU A 2 -19.58 -5.62 -7.33
C GLU A 2 -19.75 -5.32 -5.83
N PHE A 3 -19.92 -4.06 -5.45
CA PHE A 3 -20.17 -3.67 -4.05
C PHE A 3 -21.51 -4.25 -3.54
N VAL A 4 -22.56 -4.24 -4.38
CA VAL A 4 -23.86 -4.82 -4.04
C VAL A 4 -23.76 -6.35 -3.93
N ASP A 5 -23.00 -6.99 -4.82
CA ASP A 5 -22.77 -8.43 -4.79
C ASP A 5 -22.05 -8.85 -3.49
N ARG A 6 -21.08 -8.07 -3.04
CA ARG A 6 -20.40 -8.27 -1.75
C ARG A 6 -21.36 -8.13 -0.57
N ILE A 7 -22.22 -7.10 -0.55
CA ILE A 7 -23.25 -6.94 0.50
C ILE A 7 -24.19 -8.15 0.54
N LYS A 8 -24.45 -8.78 -0.62
CA LYS A 8 -25.26 -9.99 -0.72
C LYS A 8 -24.52 -11.28 -0.32
N GLY A 9 -23.28 -11.18 0.12
CA GLY A 9 -22.50 -12.28 0.67
C GLY A 9 -21.56 -12.99 -0.31
N LEU A 10 -21.33 -12.44 -1.51
CA LEU A 10 -20.29 -12.98 -2.39
C LEU A 10 -18.90 -12.66 -1.81
N SER A 11 -18.05 -13.68 -1.79
CA SER A 11 -16.65 -13.50 -1.38
C SER A 11 -15.85 -12.67 -2.40
N TYR A 12 -14.71 -12.17 -1.99
CA TYR A 12 -13.78 -11.48 -2.89
C TYR A 12 -13.36 -12.40 -4.06
N GLU A 13 -13.13 -13.69 -3.77
CA GLU A 13 -12.78 -14.70 -4.77
C GLU A 13 -13.92 -14.96 -5.77
N ASP A 14 -15.19 -15.05 -5.30
CA ASP A 14 -16.35 -15.21 -6.17
C ASP A 14 -16.52 -14.05 -7.15
N ILE A 15 -16.26 -12.83 -6.68
CA ILE A 15 -16.33 -11.62 -7.51
C ILE A 15 -15.19 -11.64 -8.56
N ALA A 16 -13.98 -12.01 -8.15
CA ALA A 16 -12.85 -12.13 -9.06
C ALA A 16 -13.07 -13.20 -10.14
N GLN A 17 -13.64 -14.37 -9.78
CA GLN A 17 -13.98 -15.44 -10.74
C GLN A 17 -15.00 -15.00 -11.78
N LYS A 18 -15.89 -14.07 -11.45
CA LYS A 18 -16.87 -13.47 -12.38
C LYS A 18 -16.27 -12.36 -13.27
N GLY A 19 -14.97 -12.13 -13.21
CA GLY A 19 -14.27 -11.09 -13.97
C GLY A 19 -14.37 -9.69 -13.36
N GLY A 20 -14.78 -9.60 -12.08
CA GLY A 20 -14.78 -8.38 -11.29
C GLY A 20 -13.42 -8.09 -10.63
N GLY A 21 -13.41 -7.13 -9.72
CA GLY A 21 -12.22 -6.76 -8.98
C GLY A 21 -11.11 -6.17 -9.86
N ILE A 22 -9.88 -6.67 -9.69
CA ILE A 22 -8.69 -6.16 -10.37
C ILE A 22 -8.79 -6.25 -11.90
N LEU A 23 -9.38 -7.31 -12.46
CA LEU A 23 -9.50 -7.49 -13.90
C LEU A 23 -10.43 -6.44 -14.53
N ASN A 24 -11.53 -6.12 -13.86
CA ASN A 24 -12.44 -5.06 -14.31
C ASN A 24 -11.79 -3.68 -14.23
N SER A 25 -11.05 -3.42 -13.15
CA SER A 25 -10.28 -2.17 -12.99
C SER A 25 -9.20 -2.03 -14.05
N ALA A 26 -8.47 -3.11 -14.37
CA ALA A 26 -7.45 -3.13 -15.40
C ALA A 26 -8.02 -2.81 -16.79
N LYS A 27 -9.16 -3.40 -17.14
CA LYS A 27 -9.86 -3.11 -18.40
C LYS A 27 -10.25 -1.64 -18.50
N ALA A 28 -10.90 -1.10 -17.45
CA ALA A 28 -11.30 0.30 -17.43
C ALA A 28 -10.12 1.27 -17.52
N LEU A 29 -8.96 0.90 -16.95
CA LEU A 29 -7.75 1.71 -16.96
C LEU A 29 -7.02 1.63 -18.32
N ALA A 30 -7.04 0.47 -18.97
CA ALA A 30 -6.42 0.28 -20.28
C ALA A 30 -6.96 1.26 -21.32
N ASP A 31 -8.28 1.54 -21.29
CA ASP A 31 -8.97 2.43 -22.22
C ASP A 31 -8.71 3.93 -21.98
N LEU A 32 -8.13 4.32 -20.84
CA LEU A 32 -7.85 5.72 -20.51
C LEU A 32 -6.54 6.19 -21.16
N SER A 33 -6.56 7.41 -21.69
CA SER A 33 -5.32 8.08 -22.07
C SER A 33 -4.48 8.42 -20.84
N GLU A 34 -3.17 8.56 -21.02
CA GLU A 34 -2.25 8.96 -19.95
C GLU A 34 -2.65 10.30 -19.32
N ASP A 35 -3.08 11.28 -20.15
CA ASP A 35 -3.53 12.59 -19.66
C ASP A 35 -4.80 12.49 -18.81
N THR A 36 -5.79 11.74 -19.28
CA THR A 36 -7.03 11.54 -18.52
C THR A 36 -6.76 10.81 -17.19
N LEU A 37 -5.87 9.82 -17.19
CA LEU A 37 -5.47 9.12 -15.99
C LEU A 37 -4.74 10.04 -15.02
N PHE A 38 -3.83 10.89 -15.53
CA PHE A 38 -3.12 11.90 -14.74
C PHE A 38 -4.10 12.88 -14.08
N GLU A 39 -4.99 13.51 -14.85
CA GLU A 39 -5.94 14.51 -14.32
C GLU A 39 -6.83 13.93 -13.21
N ARG A 40 -7.39 12.72 -13.45
CA ARG A 40 -8.22 12.04 -12.44
C ARG A 40 -7.44 11.66 -11.18
N SER A 41 -6.19 11.24 -11.33
CA SER A 41 -5.34 10.84 -10.20
C SER A 41 -4.85 12.05 -9.41
N TYR A 42 -4.51 13.14 -10.11
CA TYR A 42 -4.07 14.37 -9.47
C TYR A 42 -5.20 15.04 -8.66
N ALA A 43 -6.41 15.06 -9.18
CA ALA A 43 -7.58 15.55 -8.45
C ALA A 43 -7.90 14.72 -7.18
N ARG A 44 -7.55 13.42 -7.17
CA ARG A 44 -7.64 12.59 -5.94
C ARG A 44 -6.51 12.92 -4.98
N LEU A 45 -5.28 13.13 -5.48
CA LEU A 45 -4.14 13.54 -4.66
C LEU A 45 -4.45 14.83 -3.89
N GLU A 46 -5.04 15.84 -4.53
CA GLU A 46 -5.43 17.09 -3.86
C GLU A 46 -6.34 16.82 -2.65
N LYS A 47 -7.36 15.99 -2.81
CA LYS A 47 -8.26 15.59 -1.70
C LYS A 47 -7.55 14.81 -0.60
N ILE A 48 -6.59 13.94 -0.97
CA ILE A 48 -5.78 13.19 -0.02
C ILE A 48 -4.91 14.15 0.81
N ILE A 49 -4.29 15.13 0.18
CA ILE A 49 -3.51 16.17 0.87
C ILE A 49 -4.41 17.00 1.80
N GLU A 50 -5.56 17.47 1.31
CA GLU A 50 -6.53 18.23 2.10
C GLU A 50 -7.02 17.45 3.34
N SER A 51 -7.05 16.11 3.27
CA SER A 51 -7.42 15.26 4.40
C SER A 51 -6.32 15.07 5.45
N GLY A 52 -5.10 15.62 5.22
CA GLY A 52 -4.00 15.59 6.17
C GLY A 52 -2.91 14.57 5.85
N THR A 53 -2.80 14.09 4.61
CA THR A 53 -1.70 13.20 4.21
C THR A 53 -0.47 14.02 3.80
N GLY A 54 0.69 13.75 4.43
CA GLY A 54 1.93 14.48 4.21
C GLY A 54 2.93 13.82 3.28
N ALA A 55 2.77 12.54 2.98
CA ALA A 55 3.54 11.79 1.99
C ALA A 55 2.68 10.63 1.47
N LEU A 56 2.90 10.20 0.23
CA LEU A 56 2.08 9.17 -0.39
C LEU A 56 2.94 8.20 -1.21
N GLU A 57 2.76 6.90 -1.00
CA GLU A 57 3.20 5.87 -1.90
C GLU A 57 2.07 5.54 -2.89
N ILE A 58 2.38 5.55 -4.19
CA ILE A 58 1.44 5.18 -5.23
C ILE A 58 1.98 3.94 -5.94
N LYS A 59 1.17 2.89 -5.96
CA LYS A 59 1.52 1.61 -6.59
C LYS A 59 0.88 1.49 -7.97
N SER A 60 1.57 0.87 -8.93
CA SER A 60 0.96 0.33 -10.15
C SER A 60 0.17 -0.95 -9.84
N GLY A 61 0.05 -1.89 -10.76
CA GLY A 61 -0.54 -3.21 -10.47
C GLY A 61 -1.98 -3.38 -10.96
N TYR A 62 -2.54 -2.34 -11.57
CA TYR A 62 -3.85 -2.39 -12.20
C TYR A 62 -3.76 -2.32 -13.73
N GLY A 63 -2.57 -2.47 -14.30
CA GLY A 63 -2.36 -2.50 -15.75
C GLY A 63 -2.45 -3.90 -16.33
N LEU A 64 -1.84 -4.86 -15.65
CA LEU A 64 -1.78 -6.27 -16.02
C LEU A 64 -1.28 -6.52 -17.47
N SER A 65 -0.50 -5.59 -18.00
CA SER A 65 0.19 -5.66 -19.29
C SER A 65 1.34 -4.66 -19.30
N VAL A 66 2.33 -4.89 -20.17
CA VAL A 66 3.50 -4.00 -20.28
C VAL A 66 3.09 -2.54 -20.50
N ASP A 67 2.28 -2.27 -21.51
CA ASP A 67 1.88 -0.91 -21.87
C ASP A 67 1.10 -0.21 -20.76
N SER A 68 0.16 -0.93 -20.11
CA SER A 68 -0.70 -0.34 -19.08
C SER A 68 0.05 -0.12 -17.77
N GLU A 69 0.93 -1.03 -17.35
CA GLU A 69 1.78 -0.86 -16.18
C GLU A 69 2.74 0.32 -16.35
N LEU A 70 3.42 0.41 -17.49
CA LEU A 70 4.31 1.52 -17.80
C LEU A 70 3.56 2.86 -17.90
N LYS A 71 2.34 2.86 -18.46
CA LYS A 71 1.46 4.03 -18.48
C LYS A 71 1.16 4.53 -17.07
N ILE A 72 0.78 3.63 -16.15
CA ILE A 72 0.53 4.00 -14.75
C ILE A 72 1.77 4.60 -14.11
N LEU A 73 2.93 3.97 -14.26
CA LEU A 73 4.18 4.46 -13.68
C LEU A 73 4.61 5.81 -14.25
N ARG A 74 4.40 6.06 -15.55
CA ARG A 74 4.65 7.39 -16.16
C ARG A 74 3.70 8.46 -15.59
N VAL A 75 2.44 8.11 -15.35
CA VAL A 75 1.49 8.99 -14.66
C VAL A 75 1.94 9.27 -13.22
N ILE A 76 2.40 8.26 -12.48
CA ILE A 76 2.93 8.46 -11.12
C ILE A 76 4.15 9.39 -11.16
N LYS A 77 5.06 9.24 -12.11
CA LYS A 77 6.20 10.14 -12.29
C LYS A 77 5.76 11.59 -12.53
N ARG A 78 4.79 11.81 -13.40
CA ARG A 78 4.19 13.16 -13.64
C ARG A 78 3.54 13.73 -12.37
N ILE A 79 2.87 12.90 -11.58
CA ILE A 79 2.30 13.29 -10.29
C ILE A 79 3.41 13.71 -9.33
N LYS A 80 4.48 12.91 -9.21
CA LYS A 80 5.64 13.17 -8.35
C LYS A 80 6.31 14.52 -8.70
N GLU A 81 6.42 14.85 -9.98
CA GLU A 81 7.00 16.11 -10.46
C GLU A 81 6.17 17.36 -10.11
N LYS A 82 4.84 17.21 -9.98
CA LYS A 82 3.92 18.31 -9.71
C LYS A 82 3.41 18.39 -8.26
N SER A 83 3.63 17.33 -7.50
CA SER A 83 3.08 17.20 -6.15
C SER A 83 3.77 18.13 -5.15
N PRO A 84 3.01 18.84 -4.28
CA PRO A 84 3.58 19.61 -3.18
C PRO A 84 4.01 18.76 -1.98
N ILE A 85 3.74 17.45 -2.01
CA ILE A 85 4.17 16.47 -1.00
C ILE A 85 5.07 15.40 -1.62
N GLU A 86 5.79 14.67 -0.79
CA GLU A 86 6.64 13.58 -1.25
C GLU A 86 5.80 12.41 -1.80
N ILE A 87 6.13 11.98 -3.01
CA ILE A 87 5.52 10.81 -3.67
C ILE A 87 6.58 9.74 -3.89
N LYS A 88 6.28 8.51 -3.49
CA LYS A 88 7.06 7.31 -3.81
C LYS A 88 6.30 6.46 -4.81
N ALA A 89 7.00 5.96 -5.81
CA ALA A 89 6.45 5.12 -6.86
C ALA A 89 6.80 3.66 -6.63
N THR A 90 5.81 2.77 -6.65
CA THR A 90 6.00 1.33 -6.50
C THR A 90 5.53 0.60 -7.75
N PHE A 91 6.42 -0.20 -8.34
CA PHE A 91 6.06 -1.13 -9.38
C PHE A 91 5.46 -2.40 -8.77
N LEU A 92 4.18 -2.64 -9.02
CA LEU A 92 3.42 -3.81 -8.56
C LEU A 92 2.86 -4.60 -9.76
N GLY A 93 3.65 -4.82 -10.83
CA GLY A 93 3.21 -5.63 -11.97
C GLY A 93 2.81 -7.06 -11.58
N ALA A 94 3.41 -7.57 -10.50
CA ALA A 94 3.07 -8.86 -9.92
C ALA A 94 1.94 -8.76 -8.88
N HIS A 95 0.81 -8.12 -9.22
CA HIS A 95 -0.37 -7.99 -8.35
C HIS A 95 -1.34 -9.14 -8.56
N ALA A 96 -1.61 -9.50 -9.81
CA ALA A 96 -2.43 -10.65 -10.19
C ALA A 96 -1.99 -11.16 -11.55
N PHE A 97 -2.34 -12.41 -11.89
CA PHE A 97 -2.11 -12.93 -13.23
C PHE A 97 -3.16 -12.41 -14.22
N PRO A 98 -2.75 -11.83 -15.36
CA PRO A 98 -3.66 -11.52 -16.46
C PRO A 98 -4.36 -12.78 -16.96
N VAL A 99 -5.56 -12.64 -17.53
CA VAL A 99 -6.35 -13.78 -18.00
C VAL A 99 -5.59 -14.69 -18.96
N GLN A 100 -4.79 -14.11 -19.87
CA GLN A 100 -3.99 -14.86 -20.84
C GLN A 100 -2.86 -15.68 -20.20
N TYR A 101 -2.42 -15.32 -19.00
CA TYR A 101 -1.36 -15.99 -18.24
C TYR A 101 -1.87 -16.87 -17.08
N LYS A 102 -3.19 -17.08 -16.97
CA LYS A 102 -3.79 -17.86 -15.88
C LYS A 102 -3.17 -19.26 -15.71
N ASN A 103 -2.73 -19.88 -16.79
CA ASN A 103 -2.09 -21.21 -16.82
C ASN A 103 -0.63 -21.15 -17.26
N ASP A 104 -0.04 -19.96 -17.35
CA ASP A 104 1.35 -19.75 -17.75
C ASP A 104 1.99 -18.66 -16.87
N HIS A 105 2.15 -18.98 -15.59
CA HIS A 105 2.78 -18.07 -14.61
C HIS A 105 4.19 -17.68 -15.05
N GLU A 106 4.93 -18.65 -15.60
CA GLU A 106 6.31 -18.43 -16.08
C GLU A 106 6.38 -17.40 -17.20
N GLY A 107 5.45 -17.46 -18.15
CA GLY A 107 5.36 -16.48 -19.24
C GLY A 107 5.16 -15.06 -18.71
N TYR A 108 4.27 -14.86 -17.74
CA TYR A 108 4.03 -13.55 -17.17
C TYR A 108 5.20 -13.03 -16.32
N ILE A 109 5.83 -13.88 -15.53
CA ILE A 109 7.03 -13.52 -14.76
C ILE A 109 8.17 -13.11 -15.69
N ASN A 110 8.34 -13.81 -16.81
CA ASN A 110 9.32 -13.43 -17.84
C ASN A 110 8.97 -12.08 -18.49
N GLU A 111 7.70 -11.80 -18.78
CA GLU A 111 7.25 -10.48 -19.27
C GLU A 111 7.57 -9.36 -18.29
N ILE A 112 7.31 -9.58 -16.97
CA ILE A 112 7.69 -8.63 -15.93
C ILE A 112 9.20 -8.38 -15.94
N ILE A 113 10.01 -9.43 -15.95
CA ILE A 113 11.47 -9.33 -15.78
C ILE A 113 12.16 -8.81 -17.05
N SER A 114 11.73 -9.27 -18.24
CA SER A 114 12.44 -9.02 -19.50
C SER A 114 11.91 -7.81 -20.27
N ASP A 115 10.63 -7.46 -20.08
CA ASP A 115 10.00 -6.39 -20.86
C ASP A 115 9.67 -5.15 -20.01
N MET A 116 9.16 -5.33 -18.77
CA MET A 116 8.80 -4.19 -17.91
C MET A 116 10.01 -3.62 -17.16
N LEU A 117 10.77 -4.44 -16.44
CA LEU A 117 11.87 -3.95 -15.60
C LEU A 117 12.96 -3.17 -16.36
N PRO A 118 13.39 -3.54 -17.57
CA PRO A 118 14.37 -2.76 -18.33
C PRO A 118 13.88 -1.35 -18.67
N VAL A 119 12.58 -1.20 -19.00
CA VAL A 119 11.99 0.12 -19.30
C VAL A 119 11.87 0.95 -18.03
N ILE A 120 11.45 0.34 -16.92
CA ILE A 120 11.36 0.99 -15.61
C ILE A 120 12.72 1.54 -15.19
N ALA A 121 13.79 0.77 -15.36
CA ALA A 121 15.16 1.21 -15.09
C ALA A 121 15.59 2.36 -16.00
N LYS A 122 15.37 2.21 -17.31
CA LYS A 122 15.77 3.22 -18.32
C LYS A 122 15.08 4.56 -18.10
N GLU A 123 13.80 4.55 -17.79
CA GLU A 123 13.00 5.77 -17.59
C GLU A 123 12.97 6.26 -16.15
N ASN A 124 13.57 5.51 -15.20
CA ASN A 124 13.55 5.80 -13.76
C ASN A 124 12.11 6.01 -13.24
N LEU A 125 11.26 4.97 -13.36
CA LEU A 125 9.83 5.06 -13.13
C LEU A 125 9.39 4.67 -11.72
N ALA A 126 10.20 3.92 -10.97
CA ALA A 126 9.83 3.41 -9.65
C ALA A 126 10.96 3.51 -8.63
N ASP A 127 10.60 3.69 -7.36
CA ASP A 127 11.48 3.63 -6.20
C ASP A 127 11.50 2.19 -5.63
N TYR A 128 10.36 1.49 -5.70
CA TYR A 128 10.14 0.18 -5.09
C TYR A 128 9.61 -0.84 -6.10
N ILE A 129 9.82 -2.13 -5.78
CA ILE A 129 9.18 -3.27 -6.43
C ILE A 129 8.39 -4.05 -5.39
N ASP A 130 7.18 -4.49 -5.75
CA ASP A 130 6.26 -5.18 -4.88
C ASP A 130 5.63 -6.39 -5.58
N VAL A 131 5.28 -7.40 -4.80
CA VAL A 131 4.66 -8.64 -5.27
C VAL A 131 3.55 -9.05 -4.31
N CYS A 132 2.41 -9.46 -4.84
CA CYS A 132 1.32 -10.05 -4.06
C CYS A 132 1.61 -11.55 -3.81
N CYS A 133 2.30 -11.85 -2.70
CA CYS A 133 2.63 -13.22 -2.30
C CYS A 133 1.48 -13.80 -1.48
N GLU A 134 0.53 -14.49 -2.16
CA GLU A 134 -0.68 -14.98 -1.55
C GLU A 134 -1.18 -16.23 -2.29
N ARG A 135 -1.97 -17.07 -1.61
CA ARG A 135 -2.62 -18.25 -2.23
C ARG A 135 -3.45 -17.83 -3.44
N ASN A 136 -3.29 -18.52 -4.54
CA ASN A 136 -3.90 -18.24 -5.84
C ASN A 136 -3.36 -16.98 -6.57
N TYR A 137 -2.33 -16.35 -6.02
CA TYR A 137 -1.54 -15.28 -6.64
C TYR A 137 -0.09 -15.78 -6.84
N PHE A 138 0.90 -15.01 -6.44
CA PHE A 138 2.30 -15.43 -6.60
C PHE A 138 2.77 -16.25 -5.40
N SER A 139 3.46 -17.35 -5.69
CA SER A 139 4.15 -18.17 -4.69
C SER A 139 5.39 -17.45 -4.13
N VAL A 140 5.95 -17.99 -3.05
CA VAL A 140 7.19 -17.46 -2.45
C VAL A 140 8.35 -17.51 -3.45
N ASP A 141 8.52 -18.60 -4.20
CA ASP A 141 9.60 -18.76 -5.19
C ASP A 141 9.45 -17.76 -6.35
N GLU A 142 8.23 -17.54 -6.83
CA GLU A 142 7.93 -16.56 -7.87
C GLU A 142 8.19 -15.13 -7.39
N MET A 143 7.74 -14.80 -6.16
CA MET A 143 8.03 -13.54 -5.51
C MET A 143 9.54 -13.29 -5.39
N GLU A 144 10.30 -14.27 -4.90
CA GLU A 144 11.75 -14.14 -4.77
C GLU A 144 12.45 -13.84 -6.10
N ARG A 145 12.04 -14.49 -7.18
CA ARG A 145 12.59 -14.27 -8.52
C ARG A 145 12.36 -12.85 -9.00
N ILE A 146 11.12 -12.35 -8.87
CA ILE A 146 10.73 -11.02 -9.30
C ILE A 146 11.46 -9.95 -8.47
N LEU A 147 11.48 -10.10 -7.14
CA LEU A 147 12.15 -9.15 -6.25
C LEU A 147 13.67 -9.13 -6.48
N LYS A 148 14.30 -10.29 -6.68
CA LYS A 148 15.73 -10.38 -7.02
C LYS A 148 16.04 -9.68 -8.35
N ALA A 149 15.15 -9.76 -9.34
CA ALA A 149 15.31 -9.05 -10.62
C ALA A 149 15.17 -7.52 -10.43
N GLY A 150 14.18 -7.05 -9.67
CA GLY A 150 14.02 -5.63 -9.35
C GLY A 150 15.20 -5.04 -8.57
N LYS A 151 15.75 -5.79 -7.61
CA LYS A 151 16.95 -5.37 -6.86
C LYS A 151 18.16 -5.14 -7.76
N LYS A 152 18.34 -5.93 -8.81
CA LYS A 152 19.46 -5.76 -9.75
C LYS A 152 19.44 -4.41 -10.48
N ILE A 153 18.26 -3.81 -10.62
CA ILE A 153 18.08 -2.47 -11.22
C ILE A 153 17.91 -1.36 -10.19
N GLY A 154 18.13 -1.65 -8.90
CA GLY A 154 18.15 -0.66 -7.81
C GLY A 154 16.81 -0.44 -7.13
N LEU A 155 15.75 -1.20 -7.44
CA LEU A 155 14.46 -1.10 -6.74
C LEU A 155 14.55 -1.76 -5.35
N ILE A 156 13.93 -1.13 -4.36
CA ILE A 156 13.84 -1.65 -3.00
C ILE A 156 12.60 -2.55 -2.89
N PRO A 157 12.72 -3.80 -2.38
CA PRO A 157 11.58 -4.70 -2.24
C PRO A 157 10.56 -4.23 -1.20
N LYS A 158 9.29 -4.48 -1.49
CA LYS A 158 8.14 -4.47 -0.60
C LYS A 158 7.29 -5.68 -0.95
N VAL A 159 6.40 -6.14 -0.07
CA VAL A 159 5.58 -7.33 -0.35
C VAL A 159 4.19 -7.21 0.26
N HIS A 160 3.14 -7.46 -0.55
CA HIS A 160 1.80 -7.79 -0.07
C HIS A 160 1.80 -9.25 0.36
N VAL A 161 1.50 -9.53 1.62
CA VAL A 161 1.66 -10.88 2.18
C VAL A 161 0.70 -11.11 3.35
N ASN A 162 0.29 -12.36 3.53
CA ASN A 162 -0.52 -12.79 4.66
C ASN A 162 -1.87 -12.04 4.79
N GLN A 163 -2.49 -11.70 3.65
CA GLN A 163 -3.84 -11.13 3.65
C GLN A 163 -4.90 -12.21 3.92
N PHE A 164 -4.74 -13.38 3.34
CA PHE A 164 -5.71 -14.49 3.43
C PHE A 164 -5.06 -15.80 3.88
N SER A 165 -3.73 -15.93 3.79
CA SER A 165 -3.02 -17.15 4.14
C SER A 165 -1.56 -16.91 4.50
N THR A 166 -1.02 -17.71 5.41
CA THR A 166 0.40 -17.70 5.74
C THR A 166 1.15 -18.75 4.89
N MET A 167 2.11 -18.30 4.07
CA MET A 167 2.87 -19.16 3.15
C MET A 167 4.39 -19.07 3.35
N GLY A 168 4.85 -18.38 4.43
CA GLY A 168 6.27 -18.13 4.65
C GLY A 168 6.82 -16.89 3.90
N GLY A 169 5.95 -16.12 3.27
CA GLY A 169 6.33 -14.92 2.50
C GLY A 169 6.99 -13.84 3.35
N VAL A 170 6.59 -13.68 4.62
CA VAL A 170 7.20 -12.69 5.55
C VAL A 170 8.69 -12.98 5.73
N ARG A 171 9.08 -14.21 6.04
CA ARG A 171 10.49 -14.62 6.19
C ARG A 171 11.27 -14.37 4.91
N ALA A 172 10.75 -14.81 3.77
CA ALA A 172 11.41 -14.66 2.48
C ALA A 172 11.57 -13.16 2.09
N ALA A 173 10.58 -12.32 2.38
CA ALA A 173 10.67 -10.87 2.18
C ALA A 173 11.78 -10.24 3.02
N ILE A 174 11.89 -10.61 4.31
CA ILE A 174 12.95 -10.15 5.22
C ILE A 174 14.32 -10.57 4.71
N ASP A 175 14.49 -11.81 4.31
CA ASP A 175 15.77 -12.35 3.79
C ASP A 175 16.20 -11.67 2.49
N LEU A 176 15.25 -11.15 1.71
CA LEU A 176 15.50 -10.32 0.54
C LEU A 176 15.73 -8.83 0.87
N GLY A 177 15.64 -8.43 2.13
CA GLY A 177 15.81 -7.04 2.56
C GLY A 177 14.65 -6.14 2.18
N ALA A 178 13.42 -6.65 2.25
CA ALA A 178 12.23 -5.84 2.03
C ALA A 178 12.13 -4.70 3.05
N LEU A 179 11.74 -3.52 2.57
CA LEU A 179 11.53 -2.34 3.41
C LEU A 179 10.25 -2.48 4.24
N SER A 180 9.19 -3.04 3.64
CA SER A 180 7.95 -3.35 4.36
C SER A 180 7.32 -4.65 3.86
N VAL A 181 6.47 -5.21 4.72
CA VAL A 181 5.50 -6.26 4.41
C VAL A 181 4.13 -5.71 4.77
N ASP A 182 3.23 -5.71 3.80
CA ASP A 182 1.94 -5.03 3.89
C ASP A 182 0.81 -6.07 4.00
N HIS A 183 -0.29 -5.77 4.67
CA HIS A 183 -1.47 -6.57 5.05
C HIS A 183 -1.34 -7.22 6.43
N LEU A 184 -0.87 -8.46 6.51
CA LEU A 184 -0.67 -9.19 7.77
C LEU A 184 -1.97 -9.40 8.58
N GLU A 185 -3.13 -9.52 7.91
CA GLU A 185 -4.38 -9.94 8.55
C GLU A 185 -4.23 -11.33 9.18
N GLU A 186 -3.49 -12.21 8.50
CA GLU A 186 -3.08 -13.53 9.00
C GLU A 186 -1.62 -13.46 9.48
N LEU A 187 -1.41 -13.52 10.80
CA LEU A 187 -0.09 -13.43 11.42
C LEU A 187 0.11 -14.61 12.37
N ASN A 188 1.10 -15.46 12.12
CA ASN A 188 1.45 -16.56 12.97
C ASN A 188 2.74 -16.30 13.78
N GLN A 189 3.06 -17.19 14.72
CA GLN A 189 4.24 -17.03 15.59
C GLN A 189 5.55 -17.00 14.80
N ALA A 190 5.67 -17.78 13.73
CA ALA A 190 6.89 -17.82 12.92
C ALA A 190 7.11 -16.49 12.16
N ASP A 191 6.03 -15.81 11.76
CA ASP A 191 6.10 -14.49 11.15
C ASP A 191 6.54 -13.43 12.18
N ILE A 192 5.99 -13.48 13.40
CA ILE A 192 6.38 -12.61 14.51
C ILE A 192 7.85 -12.79 14.85
N ASP A 193 8.31 -14.04 14.99
CA ASP A 193 9.72 -14.36 15.28
C ASP A 193 10.65 -13.90 14.12
N ALA A 194 10.16 -13.91 12.87
CA ALA A 194 10.92 -13.40 11.73
C ALA A 194 11.03 -11.87 11.75
N LEU A 195 9.99 -11.18 12.17
CA LEU A 195 9.96 -9.72 12.26
C LEU A 195 10.77 -9.19 13.44
N GLU A 196 10.91 -9.97 14.53
CA GLU A 196 11.64 -9.55 15.72
C GLU A 196 13.11 -9.26 15.37
N GLY A 197 13.57 -8.03 15.63
CA GLY A 197 14.93 -7.57 15.30
C GLY A 197 15.21 -7.34 13.82
N SER A 198 14.24 -7.53 12.93
CA SER A 198 14.41 -7.21 11.51
C SER A 198 14.31 -5.70 11.25
N MET A 199 14.79 -5.26 10.09
CA MET A 199 14.62 -3.88 9.61
C MET A 199 13.41 -3.72 8.69
N CYS A 200 12.63 -4.78 8.48
CA CYS A 200 11.43 -4.77 7.66
C CYS A 200 10.26 -4.20 8.47
N MET A 201 9.52 -3.24 7.94
CA MET A 201 8.39 -2.60 8.62
C MET A 201 7.08 -3.35 8.31
N PRO A 202 6.48 -4.05 9.30
CA PRO A 202 5.10 -4.54 9.15
C PRO A 202 4.16 -3.37 8.95
N THR A 203 3.23 -3.46 7.98
CA THR A 203 2.27 -2.40 7.70
C THR A 203 0.86 -2.96 7.66
N PHE A 204 0.05 -2.60 8.64
CA PHE A 204 -1.35 -3.03 8.70
C PHE A 204 -2.27 -2.10 7.91
N LEU A 205 -3.34 -2.67 7.37
CA LEU A 205 -4.29 -2.02 6.48
C LEU A 205 -5.73 -2.13 7.02
N PRO A 206 -6.04 -1.50 8.18
CA PRO A 206 -7.32 -1.71 8.85
C PRO A 206 -8.54 -1.27 8.04
N GLY A 207 -8.36 -0.39 7.05
CA GLY A 207 -9.40 -0.04 6.10
C GLY A 207 -9.79 -1.21 5.20
N CYS A 208 -8.83 -2.00 4.75
CA CYS A 208 -9.01 -3.20 3.97
C CYS A 208 -9.79 -4.27 4.78
N SER A 209 -9.29 -4.61 5.96
CA SER A 209 -9.94 -5.56 6.86
C SER A 209 -11.39 -5.18 7.14
N HIS A 210 -11.65 -3.90 7.41
CA HIS A 210 -12.99 -3.38 7.67
C HIS A 210 -13.92 -3.51 6.46
N PHE A 211 -13.46 -3.07 5.28
CA PHE A 211 -14.29 -3.02 4.08
C PHE A 211 -14.57 -4.41 3.51
N LEU A 212 -13.61 -5.33 3.61
CA LEU A 212 -13.78 -6.72 3.18
C LEU A 212 -14.52 -7.58 4.21
N GLY A 213 -14.61 -7.14 5.48
CA GLY A 213 -15.21 -7.93 6.57
C GLY A 213 -14.34 -9.12 6.98
N ILE A 214 -13.01 -9.02 6.82
CA ILE A 214 -12.03 -10.03 7.20
C ILE A 214 -11.41 -9.70 8.57
N PRO A 215 -10.66 -10.62 9.21
CA PRO A 215 -9.95 -10.35 10.45
C PRO A 215 -9.04 -9.12 10.37
N PHE A 216 -8.75 -8.51 11.51
CA PHE A 216 -7.75 -7.44 11.62
C PHE A 216 -6.44 -8.07 12.09
N GLY A 217 -5.32 -7.62 11.53
CA GLY A 217 -4.00 -8.09 11.97
C GLY A 217 -3.74 -7.81 13.46
N ASP A 218 -3.05 -8.74 14.13
CA ASP A 218 -2.78 -8.68 15.57
C ASP A 218 -1.60 -7.74 15.88
N ALA A 219 -1.88 -6.43 15.90
CA ALA A 219 -0.89 -5.43 16.26
C ALA A 219 -0.45 -5.51 17.73
N ARG A 220 -1.30 -6.06 18.63
CA ARG A 220 -0.94 -6.22 20.03
C ARG A 220 0.20 -7.21 20.23
N ALA A 221 0.19 -8.33 19.49
CA ALA A 221 1.28 -9.29 19.49
C ALA A 221 2.63 -8.68 19.09
N LEU A 222 2.64 -7.73 18.13
CA LEU A 222 3.87 -7.01 17.76
C LEU A 222 4.32 -6.03 18.85
N ILE A 223 3.39 -5.32 19.51
CA ILE A 223 3.72 -4.41 20.60
C ILE A 223 4.34 -5.15 21.78
N GLU A 224 3.80 -6.32 22.16
CA GLU A 224 4.33 -7.16 23.23
C GLU A 224 5.78 -7.61 22.97
N LYS A 225 6.16 -7.70 21.71
CA LYS A 225 7.53 -8.02 21.26
C LYS A 225 8.39 -6.79 20.98
N ASN A 226 7.89 -5.57 21.21
CA ASN A 226 8.54 -4.31 20.85
C ASN A 226 8.88 -4.22 19.36
N ILE A 227 8.07 -4.82 18.48
CA ILE A 227 8.21 -4.74 17.03
C ILE A 227 7.42 -3.52 16.56
N PRO A 228 8.08 -2.50 15.95
CA PRO A 228 7.37 -1.36 15.38
C PRO A 228 6.57 -1.80 14.15
N PHE A 229 5.45 -1.13 13.90
CA PHE A 229 4.63 -1.32 12.70
C PHE A 229 4.07 0.01 12.21
N ALA A 230 3.70 0.05 10.94
CA ALA A 230 3.03 1.18 10.30
C ALA A 230 1.55 0.89 10.07
N LEU A 231 0.79 1.94 9.82
CA LEU A 231 -0.59 1.90 9.34
C LEU A 231 -0.69 2.65 8.02
N ALA A 232 -1.41 2.08 7.06
CA ALA A 232 -1.67 2.70 5.77
C ALA A 232 -3.13 2.55 5.35
N SER A 233 -3.56 3.33 4.34
CA SER A 233 -4.95 3.33 3.89
C SER A 233 -5.28 2.17 2.98
N ASP A 234 -4.34 1.70 2.17
CA ASP A 234 -4.61 0.79 1.06
C ASP A 234 -5.73 1.32 0.13
N TYR A 235 -5.70 2.64 -0.15
CA TYR A 235 -6.75 3.28 -0.92
C TYR A 235 -6.83 2.75 -2.34
N ASN A 236 -7.82 1.92 -2.60
CA ASN A 236 -8.07 1.31 -3.89
C ASN A 236 -9.57 1.00 -4.09
N PRO A 237 -10.04 0.80 -5.33
CA PRO A 237 -11.46 0.57 -5.60
C PRO A 237 -11.97 -0.80 -5.15
N GLY A 238 -11.08 -1.78 -4.93
CA GLY A 238 -11.43 -3.17 -4.62
C GLY A 238 -11.67 -3.44 -3.15
N SER A 239 -10.77 -2.97 -2.30
CA SER A 239 -10.72 -3.34 -0.89
C SER A 239 -10.81 -2.18 0.09
N THR A 240 -10.50 -0.93 -0.33
CA THR A 240 -10.54 0.21 0.60
C THR A 240 -10.83 1.54 -0.11
N PRO A 241 -12.09 1.92 -0.32
CA PRO A 241 -12.41 3.20 -0.95
C PRO A 241 -12.29 4.39 0.03
N CYS A 242 -11.36 4.34 0.97
CA CYS A 242 -11.13 5.36 1.99
C CYS A 242 -9.66 5.77 2.04
N TYR A 243 -9.38 7.07 1.83
CA TYR A 243 -8.06 7.67 1.96
C TYR A 243 -7.87 8.49 3.24
N ASN A 244 -8.91 8.61 4.08
CA ASN A 244 -8.87 9.44 5.27
C ASN A 244 -8.09 8.73 6.39
N MET A 245 -6.88 9.22 6.70
CA MET A 245 -6.03 8.64 7.74
C MET A 245 -6.59 8.79 9.15
N SER A 246 -7.46 9.78 9.42
CA SER A 246 -8.17 9.86 10.71
C SER A 246 -9.17 8.71 10.88
N GLN A 247 -9.80 8.26 9.78
CA GLN A 247 -10.65 7.06 9.78
C GLN A 247 -9.84 5.79 10.02
N ILE A 248 -8.66 5.67 9.38
CA ILE A 248 -7.73 4.56 9.62
C ILE A 248 -7.29 4.54 11.10
N TRP A 249 -7.01 5.71 11.68
CA TRP A 249 -6.69 5.85 13.10
C TRP A 249 -7.83 5.34 14.00
N SER A 250 -9.07 5.76 13.73
CA SER A 250 -10.25 5.29 14.45
C SER A 250 -10.40 3.77 14.39
N LEU A 251 -10.26 3.17 13.21
CA LEU A 251 -10.32 1.72 13.04
C LEU A 251 -9.22 1.00 13.82
N ALA A 252 -7.99 1.51 13.78
CA ALA A 252 -6.87 0.95 14.53
C ALA A 252 -7.12 0.96 16.05
N CYS A 253 -7.62 2.08 16.61
CA CYS A 253 -7.97 2.15 18.02
C CYS A 253 -9.13 1.20 18.39
N ILE A 254 -10.22 1.23 17.61
CA ILE A 254 -11.45 0.50 17.96
C ILE A 254 -11.30 -1.00 17.70
N LYS A 255 -10.72 -1.39 16.57
CA LYS A 255 -10.66 -2.79 16.09
C LYS A 255 -9.38 -3.49 16.49
N MET A 256 -8.22 -2.84 16.37
CA MET A 256 -6.92 -3.42 16.69
C MET A 256 -6.48 -3.12 18.15
N LYS A 257 -7.30 -2.37 18.91
CA LYS A 257 -7.06 -2.05 20.33
C LYS A 257 -5.77 -1.27 20.58
N LEU A 258 -5.40 -0.42 19.65
CA LEU A 258 -4.26 0.49 19.82
C LEU A 258 -4.68 1.70 20.66
N THR A 259 -3.76 2.20 21.49
CA THR A 259 -3.95 3.52 22.09
C THR A 259 -3.82 4.61 21.01
N PRO A 260 -4.37 5.81 21.21
CA PRO A 260 -4.22 6.91 20.27
C PRO A 260 -2.77 7.22 19.92
N GLU A 261 -1.85 7.14 20.91
CA GLU A 261 -0.42 7.41 20.72
C GLU A 261 0.28 6.31 19.93
N GLU A 262 -0.03 5.02 20.20
CA GLU A 262 0.50 3.89 19.44
C GLU A 262 0.09 4.02 17.96
N ALA A 263 -1.17 4.32 17.69
CA ALA A 263 -1.68 4.52 16.34
C ALA A 263 -1.09 5.78 15.68
N LEU A 264 -0.89 6.88 16.41
CA LEU A 264 -0.23 8.08 15.89
C LEU A 264 1.21 7.77 15.45
N ASN A 265 1.98 7.06 16.25
CA ASN A 265 3.34 6.65 15.87
C ASN A 265 3.33 5.78 14.62
N ALA A 266 2.39 4.85 14.52
CA ALA A 266 2.23 3.98 13.35
C ALA A 266 1.84 4.74 12.08
N LEU A 267 1.05 5.81 12.19
CA LEU A 267 0.61 6.67 11.09
C LEU A 267 1.64 7.72 10.67
N THR A 268 2.65 7.97 11.48
CA THR A 268 3.60 9.07 11.28
C THR A 268 5.05 8.58 11.17
N ILE A 269 5.72 8.34 12.28
CA ILE A 269 7.16 7.98 12.32
C ILE A 269 7.39 6.64 11.62
N ASN A 270 6.59 5.62 11.94
CA ASN A 270 6.75 4.29 11.37
C ASN A 270 6.31 4.25 9.90
N ALA A 271 5.24 4.96 9.54
CA ALA A 271 4.81 5.10 8.15
C ALA A 271 5.88 5.81 7.30
N ALA A 272 6.54 6.85 7.85
CA ALA A 272 7.66 7.49 7.17
C ALA A 272 8.84 6.51 6.96
N TYR A 273 9.12 5.64 7.93
CA TYR A 273 10.12 4.59 7.78
C TYR A 273 9.74 3.60 6.67
N ALA A 274 8.48 3.12 6.64
CA ALA A 274 7.97 2.21 5.62
C ALA A 274 8.06 2.79 4.19
N MET A 275 8.20 4.12 4.08
CA MET A 275 8.39 4.84 2.83
C MET A 275 9.85 5.28 2.59
N GLY A 276 10.83 4.88 3.44
CA GLY A 276 12.21 5.33 3.34
C GLY A 276 12.40 6.84 3.60
N LEU A 277 11.47 7.47 4.34
CA LEU A 277 11.43 8.91 4.61
C LEU A 277 11.70 9.28 6.08
N GLN A 278 12.20 8.35 6.89
CA GLN A 278 12.40 8.48 8.34
C GLN A 278 13.30 9.65 8.77
N HIS A 279 14.14 10.15 7.87
CA HIS A 279 15.02 11.27 8.14
C HIS A 279 14.37 12.64 7.93
N SER A 280 13.28 12.71 7.17
CA SER A 280 12.67 13.96 6.72
C SER A 280 11.19 14.09 7.06
N HIS A 281 10.49 12.99 7.34
CA HIS A 281 9.04 12.94 7.56
C HIS A 281 8.66 12.24 8.88
N GLY A 282 7.40 12.32 9.24
CA GLY A 282 6.81 11.65 10.38
C GLY A 282 6.97 12.36 11.74
N LYS A 283 7.68 13.48 11.78
CA LYS A 283 7.93 14.23 13.02
C LYS A 283 8.08 15.73 12.75
N ILE A 284 7.80 16.55 13.77
CA ILE A 284 8.10 17.99 13.76
C ILE A 284 9.49 18.18 14.37
N SER A 285 10.48 18.49 13.55
CA SER A 285 11.86 18.73 14.00
C SER A 285 12.56 19.73 13.08
N LEU A 286 13.63 20.35 13.56
CA LEU A 286 14.47 21.23 12.74
C LEU A 286 15.03 20.45 11.54
N GLY A 287 14.88 21.01 10.34
CA GLY A 287 15.30 20.38 9.08
C GLY A 287 14.32 19.37 8.52
N SER A 288 13.19 19.09 9.19
CA SER A 288 12.12 18.27 8.60
C SER A 288 11.49 18.99 7.40
N THR A 289 11.21 18.23 6.36
CA THR A 289 10.51 18.71 5.16
C THR A 289 9.07 18.19 5.09
N SER A 290 8.62 17.50 6.15
CA SER A 290 7.26 17.01 6.28
C SER A 290 6.25 18.16 6.28
N PRO A 291 5.14 18.05 5.59
CA PRO A 291 4.01 18.95 5.77
C PRO A 291 3.55 19.02 7.23
N ILE A 292 3.05 20.19 7.63
CA ILE A 292 2.45 20.40 8.95
C ILE A 292 0.94 20.46 8.79
N ILE A 293 0.24 19.67 9.60
CA ILE A 293 -1.21 19.60 9.60
C ILE A 293 -1.73 20.41 10.79
N LEU A 294 -2.56 21.40 10.51
CA LEU A 294 -3.30 22.17 11.49
C LEU A 294 -4.72 21.61 11.57
N THR A 295 -5.13 21.22 12.77
CA THR A 295 -6.51 20.81 13.02
C THR A 295 -7.37 21.97 13.54
N LYS A 296 -8.67 21.79 13.51
CA LYS A 296 -9.58 22.57 14.34
C LYS A 296 -9.17 22.43 15.80
N SER A 297 -9.65 23.32 16.68
CA SER A 297 -9.47 23.13 18.12
C SER A 297 -10.09 21.82 18.57
N ILE A 298 -9.29 20.97 19.20
CA ILE A 298 -9.71 19.67 19.73
C ILE A 298 -9.41 19.62 21.24
N PRO A 299 -10.22 18.92 22.04
CA PRO A 299 -10.03 18.88 23.51
C PRO A 299 -8.80 18.08 23.91
N SER A 300 -8.44 17.05 23.15
CA SER A 300 -7.30 16.17 23.42
C SER A 300 -6.93 15.35 22.18
N LEU A 301 -5.81 14.60 22.25
CA LEU A 301 -5.37 13.72 21.16
C LEU A 301 -6.39 12.61 20.88
N GLU A 302 -6.98 12.04 21.91
CA GLU A 302 -7.94 10.94 21.86
C GLU A 302 -9.22 11.33 21.10
N TYR A 303 -9.51 12.63 21.05
CA TYR A 303 -10.69 13.11 20.33
C TYR A 303 -10.61 12.80 18.81
N ILE A 304 -9.41 12.76 18.24
CA ILE A 304 -9.25 12.49 16.81
C ILE A 304 -9.81 11.11 16.42
N PRO A 305 -9.33 9.99 17.00
CA PRO A 305 -9.92 8.68 16.69
C PRO A 305 -11.35 8.52 17.24
N TYR A 306 -11.73 9.21 18.32
CA TYR A 306 -13.08 9.17 18.87
C TYR A 306 -14.12 9.80 17.95
N SER A 307 -13.78 10.89 17.26
CA SER A 307 -14.71 11.67 16.44
C SER A 307 -15.18 10.96 15.16
N PHE A 308 -14.60 9.83 14.83
CA PHE A 308 -14.99 8.84 13.82
C PHE A 308 -15.66 9.44 12.56
N GLY A 309 -14.87 10.10 11.74
CA GLY A 309 -15.35 10.67 10.46
C GLY A 309 -15.57 12.19 10.48
N GLU A 310 -15.37 12.86 11.60
CA GLU A 310 -15.38 14.32 11.62
C GLU A 310 -14.16 14.85 10.84
N GLN A 311 -14.40 15.85 10.01
CA GLN A 311 -13.31 16.53 9.27
C GLN A 311 -12.61 17.53 10.20
N LEU A 312 -11.54 17.07 10.85
CA LEU A 312 -10.78 17.85 11.83
C LEU A 312 -9.65 18.66 11.19
N VAL A 313 -9.13 18.26 10.04
CA VAL A 313 -8.07 18.99 9.34
C VAL A 313 -8.60 20.32 8.86
N GLN A 314 -7.98 21.40 9.31
CA GLN A 314 -8.31 22.78 8.92
C GLN A 314 -7.39 23.26 7.79
N ARG A 315 -6.11 22.93 7.86
CA ARG A 315 -5.12 23.33 6.86
C ARG A 315 -3.92 22.38 6.85
N VAL A 316 -3.38 22.14 5.66
CA VAL A 316 -2.11 21.43 5.46
C VAL A 316 -1.11 22.43 4.88
N PHE A 317 0.02 22.61 5.56
CA PHE A 317 1.12 23.45 5.09
C PHE A 317 2.12 22.56 4.37
N THR A 318 2.16 22.63 3.07
CA THR A 318 3.11 21.93 2.20
C THR A 318 4.29 22.85 1.84
N LYS A 319 5.33 22.31 1.22
CA LYS A 319 6.36 23.14 0.58
C LYS A 319 5.72 24.00 -0.51
N SER A 320 6.10 25.26 -0.56
CA SER A 320 5.78 26.21 -1.66
C SER A 320 6.60 25.86 -2.90
#